data_9443bc370bee85439fdb15021d4d7a01
#
_entry.id   9443bc370bee85439fdb15021d4d7a01
#
_cell.length_a   1.000
_cell.length_b   1.000
_cell.length_c   1.000
_cell.angle_alpha   90.00
_cell.angle_beta   90.00
_cell.angle_gamma   90.00
#
_symmetry.space_group_name_H-M   'P 1'
#
loop_
_entity.id
_entity.type
_entity.pdbx_description
1 polymer ?
#
loop_
_entity_poly.entity_id
_entity_poly.type
_entity_poly.pdbx_seq_one_letter_code
_entity_poly.pdbx_strand_id
1 'polypeptide(L)'
;MLKSHSIDTNLPRLPEQPEGVAWPTRSWQKNKIRTNDPVKLYKLCDEIFDLNEAQGVTYALTIVQGGELVYERYGAGSRSGVLQYSWSMGKSITQALVGILVRQGKLDIYEPAQVPEWQ
;
A
#
# COMPACT_ATOMS: atom_id res chain seq x y z
N MET A 1 30.14 -7.63 -14.15
CA MET A 1 29.64 -8.89 -13.58
C MET A 1 28.99 -8.53 -12.25
N LEU A 2 27.64 -8.41 -12.20
CA LEU A 2 26.94 -8.08 -10.98
C LEU A 2 27.21 -9.19 -9.93
N LYS A 3 27.75 -8.81 -8.78
CA LYS A 3 27.91 -9.74 -7.67
C LYS A 3 26.51 -10.21 -7.26
N SER A 4 26.23 -11.49 -7.36
CA SER A 4 24.98 -12.04 -6.85
C SER A 4 25.02 -11.95 -5.33
N HIS A 5 24.44 -10.92 -4.78
CA HIS A 5 24.16 -10.89 -3.34
C HIS A 5 23.02 -11.85 -3.10
N SER A 6 23.22 -12.79 -2.18
CA SER A 6 22.17 -13.71 -1.77
C SER A 6 21.05 -12.89 -1.11
N ILE A 7 19.90 -12.83 -1.77
CA ILE A 7 18.69 -12.28 -1.15
C ILE A 7 18.37 -13.18 0.06
N ASP A 8 18.15 -12.56 1.22
CA ASP A 8 17.69 -13.28 2.40
C ASP A 8 16.35 -13.96 2.07
N THR A 9 16.38 -15.27 1.92
CA THR A 9 15.22 -16.07 1.55
C THR A 9 14.28 -16.39 2.71
N ASN A 10 14.58 -15.86 3.92
CA ASN A 10 13.76 -16.07 5.11
C ASN A 10 12.52 -15.14 5.16
N LEU A 11 12.38 -14.20 4.23
CA LEU A 11 11.17 -13.41 4.13
C LEU A 11 9.97 -14.27 3.74
N PRO A 12 8.82 -14.13 4.42
CA PRO A 12 7.62 -14.85 4.04
C PRO A 12 7.21 -14.48 2.61
N ARG A 13 6.79 -15.45 1.83
CA ARG A 13 6.26 -15.19 0.50
C ARG A 13 4.99 -14.34 0.61
N LEU A 14 4.87 -13.38 -0.26
CA LEU A 14 3.60 -12.65 -0.41
C LEU A 14 2.51 -13.62 -0.89
N PRO A 15 1.26 -13.46 -0.41
CA PRO A 15 0.14 -14.23 -0.93
C PRO A 15 0.03 -14.08 -2.45
N GLU A 16 -0.30 -15.15 -3.12
CA GLU A 16 -0.61 -15.10 -4.54
C GLU A 16 -1.94 -14.38 -4.78
N GLN A 17 -2.09 -13.79 -5.98
CA GLN A 17 -3.36 -13.24 -6.40
C GLN A 17 -4.41 -14.36 -6.44
N PRO A 18 -5.56 -14.23 -5.75
CA PRO A 18 -6.61 -15.23 -5.78
C PRO A 18 -7.09 -15.51 -7.20
N GLU A 19 -7.37 -16.77 -7.50
CA GLU A 19 -7.92 -17.18 -8.79
C GLU A 19 -9.26 -16.47 -9.08
N GLY A 20 -9.44 -16.01 -10.30
CA GLY A 20 -10.66 -15.30 -10.71
C GLY A 20 -10.78 -13.85 -10.25
N VAL A 21 -9.84 -13.34 -9.45
CA VAL A 21 -9.81 -11.93 -9.05
C VAL A 21 -8.87 -11.15 -9.97
N ALA A 22 -9.40 -10.17 -10.68
CA ALA A 22 -8.60 -9.34 -11.58
C ALA A 22 -7.66 -8.41 -10.80
N TRP A 23 -6.46 -8.14 -11.34
CA TRP A 23 -5.59 -7.09 -10.83
C TRP A 23 -6.27 -5.72 -10.96
N PRO A 24 -6.23 -4.86 -9.93
CA PRO A 24 -6.92 -3.57 -9.92
C PRO A 24 -6.16 -2.52 -10.74
N THR A 25 -5.85 -2.81 -12.01
CA THR A 25 -5.08 -1.91 -12.88
C THR A 25 -5.87 -0.69 -13.33
N ARG A 26 -7.19 -0.77 -13.42
CA ARG A 26 -8.08 0.33 -13.80
C ARG A 26 -9.15 0.61 -12.76
N SER A 27 -9.68 -0.44 -12.14
CA SER A 27 -10.72 -0.35 -11.12
C SER A 27 -10.61 -1.53 -10.18
N TRP A 28 -11.05 -1.33 -8.93
CA TRP A 28 -11.16 -2.40 -7.95
C TRP A 28 -12.43 -3.23 -8.21
N GLN A 29 -12.28 -4.54 -8.19
CA GLN A 29 -13.42 -5.43 -7.99
C GLN A 29 -13.94 -5.23 -6.57
N LYS A 30 -15.26 -5.03 -6.43
CA LYS A 30 -15.89 -4.79 -5.12
C LYS A 30 -16.62 -6.05 -4.66
N ASN A 31 -16.52 -6.33 -3.36
CA ASN A 31 -17.21 -7.45 -2.75
C ASN A 31 -17.63 -7.11 -1.31
N LYS A 32 -18.42 -8.01 -0.70
CA LYS A 32 -18.79 -7.91 0.71
C LYS A 32 -17.63 -8.35 1.59
N ILE A 33 -17.45 -7.67 2.71
CA ILE A 33 -16.46 -8.07 3.70
C ILE A 33 -16.79 -9.43 4.31
N ARG A 34 -15.79 -10.29 4.40
CA ARG A 34 -15.88 -11.59 5.05
C ARG A 34 -15.25 -11.49 6.44
N THR A 35 -16.10 -11.57 7.46
CA THR A 35 -15.69 -11.48 8.86
C THR A 35 -16.64 -12.29 9.73
N ASN A 36 -16.15 -12.78 10.87
CA ASN A 36 -16.96 -13.49 11.87
C ASN A 36 -17.84 -12.55 12.70
N ASP A 37 -17.48 -11.25 12.75
CA ASP A 37 -18.21 -10.25 13.54
C ASP A 37 -18.30 -8.93 12.74
N PRO A 38 -19.24 -8.81 11.82
CA PRO A 38 -19.43 -7.61 11.03
C PRO A 38 -19.85 -6.41 11.90
N VAL A 39 -20.60 -6.63 12.97
CA VAL A 39 -21.08 -5.54 13.85
C VAL A 39 -19.89 -4.88 14.53
N LYS A 40 -19.02 -5.67 15.13
CA LYS A 40 -17.80 -5.18 15.77
C LYS A 40 -16.89 -4.46 14.78
N LEU A 41 -16.72 -5.01 13.57
CA LEU A 41 -15.88 -4.41 12.55
C LEU A 41 -16.40 -3.03 12.12
N TYR A 42 -17.68 -2.92 11.79
CA TYR A 42 -18.27 -1.64 11.40
C TYR A 42 -18.20 -0.60 12.54
N LYS A 43 -18.43 -1.03 13.78
CA LYS A 43 -18.27 -0.17 14.95
C LYS A 43 -16.83 0.37 15.04
N LEU A 44 -15.81 -0.47 14.88
CA LEU A 44 -14.40 -0.03 14.86
C LEU A 44 -14.12 0.94 13.71
N CYS A 45 -14.69 0.68 12.53
CA CYS A 45 -14.58 1.59 11.40
C CYS A 45 -15.23 2.96 11.69
N ASP A 46 -16.36 2.99 12.40
CA ASP A 46 -17.01 4.24 12.80
C ASP A 46 -16.16 5.00 13.82
N GLU A 47 -15.66 4.32 14.85
CA GLU A 47 -14.80 4.92 15.89
C GLU A 47 -13.58 5.63 15.30
N ILE A 48 -12.99 5.14 14.21
CA ILE A 48 -11.86 5.79 13.52
C ILE A 48 -12.24 7.17 12.96
N PHE A 49 -13.49 7.36 12.55
CA PHE A 49 -13.98 8.64 12.02
C PHE A 49 -14.55 9.57 13.09
N ASP A 50 -14.81 9.05 14.29
CA ASP A 50 -15.34 9.79 15.43
C ASP A 50 -14.22 10.37 16.32
N LEU A 51 -12.94 10.18 15.96
CA LEU A 51 -11.81 10.75 16.67
C LEU A 51 -11.90 12.28 16.69
N ASN A 52 -11.58 12.90 17.83
CA ASN A 52 -11.48 14.34 17.91
C ASN A 52 -10.20 14.87 17.21
N GLU A 53 -10.14 16.16 16.91
CA GLU A 53 -9.03 16.77 16.19
C GLU A 53 -7.66 16.54 16.87
N ALA A 54 -7.61 16.45 18.20
CA ALA A 54 -6.37 16.18 18.95
C ALA A 54 -5.86 14.74 18.76
N GLN A 55 -6.77 13.81 18.44
CA GLN A 55 -6.44 12.40 18.16
C GLN A 55 -6.14 12.16 16.67
N GLY A 56 -6.51 13.12 15.82
CA GLY A 56 -6.30 13.07 14.38
C GLY A 56 -7.61 13.06 13.58
N VAL A 57 -7.49 13.30 12.29
CA VAL A 57 -8.61 13.31 11.35
C VAL A 57 -8.43 12.19 10.34
N THR A 58 -9.42 11.31 10.23
CA THR A 58 -9.43 10.27 9.22
C THR A 58 -10.12 10.75 7.95
N TYR A 59 -9.36 10.90 6.88
CA TYR A 59 -9.89 11.35 5.57
C TYR A 59 -10.47 10.22 4.74
N ALA A 60 -9.90 9.02 4.82
CA ALA A 60 -10.38 7.86 4.09
C ALA A 60 -9.96 6.57 4.79
N LEU A 61 -10.79 5.55 4.72
CA LEU A 61 -10.51 4.19 5.13
C LEU A 61 -10.94 3.24 4.03
N THR A 62 -10.02 2.41 3.58
CA THR A 62 -10.29 1.34 2.64
C THR A 62 -9.81 0.01 3.20
N ILE A 63 -10.61 -1.04 3.01
CA ILE A 63 -10.20 -2.41 3.36
C ILE A 63 -10.22 -3.25 2.09
N VAL A 64 -9.10 -3.91 1.84
CA VAL A 64 -8.94 -4.87 0.75
C VAL A 64 -8.83 -6.26 1.34
N GLN A 65 -9.61 -7.19 0.83
CA GLN A 65 -9.59 -8.58 1.26
C GLN A 65 -9.60 -9.51 0.05
N GLY A 66 -8.58 -10.37 -0.04
CA GLY A 66 -8.43 -11.28 -1.18
C GLY A 66 -8.37 -10.57 -2.54
N GLY A 67 -7.70 -9.41 -2.61
CA GLY A 67 -7.56 -8.63 -3.83
C GLY A 67 -8.80 -7.81 -4.22
N GLU A 68 -9.86 -7.82 -3.41
CA GLU A 68 -11.12 -7.10 -3.65
C GLU A 68 -11.31 -5.97 -2.64
N LEU A 69 -11.85 -4.84 -3.08
CA LEU A 69 -12.23 -3.73 -2.20
C LEU A 69 -13.54 -4.08 -1.50
N VAL A 70 -13.48 -4.32 -0.19
CA VAL A 70 -14.63 -4.78 0.61
C VAL A 70 -15.21 -3.72 1.54
N TYR A 71 -14.50 -2.63 1.77
CA TYR A 71 -14.97 -1.49 2.52
C TYR A 71 -14.31 -0.21 2.03
N GLU A 72 -15.09 0.86 1.97
CA GLU A 72 -14.63 2.17 1.54
C GLU A 72 -15.50 3.24 2.22
N ARG A 73 -14.86 4.13 2.99
CA ARG A 73 -15.51 5.25 3.65
C ARG A 73 -14.63 6.49 3.60
N TYR A 74 -15.24 7.65 3.49
CA TYR A 74 -14.56 8.93 3.45
C TYR A 74 -15.07 9.83 4.59
N GLY A 75 -14.14 10.52 5.24
CA GLY A 75 -14.42 11.53 6.27
C GLY A 75 -14.71 12.91 5.69
N ALA A 76 -14.87 13.88 6.57
CA ALA A 76 -15.14 15.25 6.20
C ALA A 76 -14.04 15.84 5.29
N GLY A 77 -14.44 16.49 4.22
CA GLY A 77 -13.52 17.10 3.24
C GLY A 77 -12.89 16.09 2.25
N SER A 78 -13.25 14.81 2.32
CA SER A 78 -12.75 13.78 1.41
C SER A 78 -13.89 13.06 0.68
N ARG A 79 -13.60 12.47 -0.46
CA ARG A 79 -14.49 11.62 -1.25
C ARG A 79 -13.68 10.78 -2.23
N SER A 80 -14.32 9.81 -2.86
CA SER A 80 -13.73 9.06 -3.97
C SER A 80 -13.23 10.01 -5.07
N GLY A 81 -12.02 9.78 -5.57
CA GLY A 81 -11.38 10.60 -6.61
C GLY A 81 -10.67 11.86 -6.10
N VAL A 82 -10.75 12.19 -4.81
CA VAL A 82 -9.91 13.24 -4.22
C VAL A 82 -8.52 12.68 -3.92
N LEU A 83 -7.49 13.36 -4.42
CA LEU A 83 -6.10 13.02 -4.12
C LEU A 83 -5.81 13.35 -2.66
N GLN A 84 -5.27 12.38 -1.94
CA GLN A 84 -4.84 12.53 -0.56
C GLN A 84 -3.33 12.69 -0.49
N TYR A 85 -2.84 13.44 0.49
CA TYR A 85 -1.41 13.52 0.75
C TYR A 85 -0.90 12.17 1.23
N SER A 86 0.04 11.59 0.49
CA SER A 86 0.63 10.28 0.82
C SER A 86 1.64 10.34 1.96
N TRP A 87 2.18 11.52 2.26
CA TRP A 87 3.26 11.70 3.24
C TRP A 87 4.35 10.63 3.04
N SER A 88 4.78 10.00 4.11
CA SER A 88 5.85 8.98 4.06
C SER A 88 5.47 7.70 3.31
N MET A 89 4.20 7.46 3.00
CA MET A 89 3.81 6.35 2.11
C MET A 89 4.44 6.49 0.71
N GLY A 90 4.74 7.72 0.28
CA GLY A 90 5.48 7.97 -0.96
C GLY A 90 6.87 7.29 -1.00
N LYS A 91 7.48 7.04 0.16
CA LYS A 91 8.76 6.32 0.24
C LYS A 91 8.66 4.87 -0.26
N SER A 92 7.52 4.23 -0.06
CA SER A 92 7.28 2.87 -0.58
C SER A 92 7.26 2.85 -2.11
N ILE A 93 6.73 3.90 -2.72
CA ILE A 93 6.77 4.06 -4.19
C ILE A 93 8.21 4.28 -4.67
N THR A 94 8.96 5.13 -3.97
CA THR A 94 10.40 5.34 -4.27
C THR A 94 11.17 4.02 -4.18
N GLN A 95 10.94 3.23 -3.12
CA GLN A 95 11.57 1.92 -2.97
C GLN A 95 11.22 0.98 -4.14
N ALA A 96 9.96 0.94 -4.55
CA ALA A 96 9.55 0.12 -5.68
C ALA A 96 10.23 0.55 -6.99
N LEU A 97 10.36 1.86 -7.24
CA LEU A 97 11.06 2.39 -8.41
C LEU A 97 12.54 2.02 -8.39
N VAL A 98 13.21 2.16 -7.24
CA VAL A 98 14.60 1.72 -7.07
C VAL A 98 14.72 0.21 -7.35
N GLY A 99 13.81 -0.61 -6.82
CA GLY A 99 13.78 -2.06 -7.09
C GLY A 99 13.62 -2.39 -8.58
N ILE A 100 12.86 -1.60 -9.34
CA ILE A 100 12.75 -1.75 -10.79
C ILE A 100 14.10 -1.47 -11.47
N LEU A 101 14.80 -0.41 -11.08
CA LEU A 101 16.12 -0.06 -11.64
C LEU A 101 17.16 -1.14 -11.31
N VAL A 102 17.14 -1.68 -10.09
CA VAL A 102 18.01 -2.79 -9.69
C VAL A 102 17.71 -4.03 -10.55
N ARG A 103 16.46 -4.39 -10.73
CA ARG A 103 16.06 -5.51 -11.59
C ARG A 103 16.51 -5.32 -13.04
N GLN A 104 16.52 -4.08 -13.55
CA GLN A 104 17.00 -3.74 -14.88
C GLN A 104 18.51 -3.68 -15.00
N GLY A 105 19.27 -3.88 -13.90
CA GLY A 105 20.72 -3.75 -13.86
C GLY A 105 21.23 -2.31 -14.04
N LYS A 106 20.37 -1.31 -13.83
CA LYS A 106 20.70 0.11 -13.96
C LYS A 106 21.17 0.74 -12.66
N LEU A 107 20.96 0.09 -11.54
CA LEU A 107 21.34 0.54 -10.22
C LEU A 107 21.81 -0.65 -9.38
N ASP A 108 22.93 -0.47 -8.66
CA ASP A 108 23.37 -1.36 -7.60
C ASP A 108 23.25 -0.63 -6.27
N ILE A 109 22.41 -1.14 -5.36
CA ILE A 109 22.18 -0.52 -4.05
C ILE A 109 23.33 -0.71 -3.06
N TYR A 110 24.34 -1.53 -3.40
CA TYR A 110 25.55 -1.75 -2.60
C TYR A 110 26.72 -0.90 -3.05
N GLU A 111 26.61 -0.20 -4.17
CA GLU A 111 27.60 0.75 -4.65
C GLU A 111 27.29 2.15 -4.10
N PRO A 112 28.32 3.02 -3.95
CA PRO A 112 28.10 4.41 -3.58
C PRO A 112 27.12 5.11 -4.53
N ALA A 113 26.32 6.02 -4.00
CA ALA A 113 25.39 6.80 -4.80
C ALA A 113 26.13 7.59 -5.89
N GLN A 114 25.68 7.42 -7.14
CA GLN A 114 26.27 8.07 -8.32
C GLN A 114 25.76 9.53 -8.43
N VAL A 115 26.04 10.35 -7.41
CA VAL A 115 25.66 11.76 -7.38
C VAL A 115 26.93 12.58 -7.58
N PRO A 116 27.12 13.23 -8.75
CA PRO A 116 28.38 13.96 -9.06
C PRO A 116 28.74 15.01 -8.02
N GLU A 117 27.74 15.65 -7.43
CA GLU A 117 27.92 16.71 -6.43
C GLU A 117 28.40 16.18 -5.06
N TRP A 118 28.42 14.87 -4.87
CA TRP A 118 28.87 14.22 -3.63
C TRP A 118 30.24 13.57 -3.73
N GLN A 119 30.91 13.72 -4.87
CA GLN A 119 32.21 13.13 -5.17
C GLN A 119 33.32 14.14 -4.94
#